data_d34a3c7cb3dcd77d6af2e7b0e9bec8f4
#
_entry.id   d34a3c7cb3dcd77d6af2e7b0e9bec8f4
#
_cell.length_a   1.000
_cell.length_b   1.000
_cell.length_c   1.000
_cell.angle_alpha   90.00
_cell.angle_beta   90.00
_cell.angle_gamma   90.00
#
_symmetry.space_group_name_H-M   'P 1'
#
loop_
_entity.id
_entity.type
_entity.pdbx_description
1 polymer ?
#
loop_
_entity_poly.entity_id
_entity_poly.type
_entity_poly.pdbx_seq_one_letter_code
_entity_poly.pdbx_strand_id
1 'polypeptide(L)'
;YEIMPSLVGSEMCIRDSITGTWINLAYKDVRNRYTNPQSFDNTDPELWKAKVRELSAMGIEYLVFMEVANEGKAYYPSQLMPWWYDKDKQSPVEAILDEAARYDMKVFMSTGWAKDQDDNLQDPAIKQRQLQIMEELAVFYKNHKAFYGWYLPVEDCLCPIFAEHAVQSVNALTKKARALTPDKKTLISPYGIGLSDFDNPEYEKQLAKLKVDIIAYQDEVGCVRDKFMLPRLKKTWKRLRDIHNRLNIEMWANCETFTWEQGTNDRSSALIPAAYPRLLSQQVAASVAGVDRIISFMVCGIIESPTSTYQLGQPVWSHKVYNDYMAWKRRIGCWQLAEAAFMERLANGATIDMVLGKADLKALLDGRVAEEDSKDARWVKFEKGYHELVVDLQKKTRLRKVMLRMLDYNLDGIGMPLKVYLFTSLDGKEYRLASIKDTPHFPNNRHDAWIENLLFDQLDESIRYMKVAFEASQQVYMDELFVNPVIK
;
A
#
# COMPACT_ATOMS: atom_id res chain seq x y z
N TYR A 1 31.04 -21.80 11.43
CA TYR A 1 29.80 -21.72 10.61
C TYR A 1 29.48 -20.26 10.45
N GLU A 2 29.98 -19.64 9.38
CA GLU A 2 29.60 -18.31 8.95
C GLU A 2 28.21 -18.40 8.30
N ILE A 3 27.22 -17.83 8.95
CA ILE A 3 25.88 -17.63 8.36
C ILE A 3 26.05 -16.48 7.37
N MET A 4 25.87 -16.79 6.07
CA MET A 4 25.92 -15.81 4.99
C MET A 4 24.87 -14.71 5.22
N PRO A 5 25.27 -13.42 5.33
CA PRO A 5 24.31 -12.31 5.54
C PRO A 5 23.44 -11.99 4.32
N SER A 6 23.68 -12.63 3.16
CA SER A 6 23.05 -12.23 1.89
C SER A 6 21.67 -12.82 1.62
N LEU A 7 21.27 -13.89 2.31
CA LEU A 7 19.97 -14.54 2.07
C LEU A 7 18.85 -13.97 2.95
N VAL A 8 19.16 -13.51 4.15
CA VAL A 8 18.16 -12.93 5.07
C VAL A 8 17.69 -11.55 4.59
N GLY A 9 18.54 -10.78 3.91
CA GLY A 9 18.16 -9.46 3.38
C GLY A 9 17.23 -9.51 2.17
N SER A 10 17.35 -10.51 1.29
CA SER A 10 16.57 -10.56 0.06
C SER A 10 15.12 -11.03 0.28
N GLU A 11 14.89 -11.98 1.18
CA GLU A 11 13.53 -12.44 1.48
C GLU A 11 12.72 -11.42 2.29
N MET A 12 13.35 -10.67 3.18
CA MET A 12 12.67 -9.58 3.90
C MET A 12 12.33 -8.41 2.96
N CYS A 13 13.19 -8.04 2.02
CA CYS A 13 12.89 -6.99 1.03
C CYS A 13 11.69 -7.31 0.13
N ILE A 14 11.40 -8.58 -0.13
CA ILE A 14 10.26 -9.01 -0.97
C ILE A 14 8.92 -8.80 -0.25
N ARG A 15 8.88 -8.91 1.08
CA ARG A 15 7.66 -8.79 1.87
C ARG A 15 7.32 -7.35 2.26
N ASP A 16 8.29 -6.45 2.22
CA ASP A 16 8.16 -5.09 2.75
C ASP A 16 7.86 -4.03 1.68
N SER A 17 7.77 -4.42 0.42
CA SER A 17 7.50 -3.50 -0.69
C SER A 17 6.41 -4.06 -1.61
N ILE A 18 5.81 -3.16 -2.40
CA ILE A 18 4.88 -3.54 -3.46
C ILE A 18 5.64 -4.33 -4.51
N THR A 19 5.28 -5.59 -4.71
CA THR A 19 5.88 -6.48 -5.71
C THR A 19 4.95 -6.79 -6.88
N GLY A 20 3.70 -6.34 -6.82
CA GLY A 20 2.75 -6.52 -7.90
C GLY A 20 1.78 -5.35 -8.02
N THR A 21 1.18 -5.20 -9.19
CA THR A 21 0.17 -4.17 -9.42
C THR A 21 -0.86 -4.61 -10.43
N TRP A 22 -2.03 -4.00 -10.33
CA TRP A 22 -3.08 -4.15 -11.32
C TRP A 22 -2.79 -3.35 -12.58
N ILE A 23 -3.19 -3.93 -13.71
CA ILE A 23 -3.29 -3.27 -15.01
C ILE A 23 -4.78 -3.17 -15.33
N ASN A 24 -5.28 -1.96 -15.42
CA ASN A 24 -6.67 -1.67 -15.76
C ASN A 24 -6.72 -0.95 -17.12
N LEU A 25 -7.10 -1.68 -18.16
CA LEU A 25 -7.14 -1.16 -19.53
C LEU A 25 -8.37 -0.28 -19.77
N ALA A 26 -9.48 -0.60 -19.11
CA ALA A 26 -10.77 0.07 -19.28
C ALA A 26 -10.99 1.22 -18.30
N TYR A 27 -10.08 1.43 -17.37
CA TYR A 27 -10.30 2.36 -16.26
C TYR A 27 -10.56 3.79 -16.73
N LYS A 28 -11.68 4.32 -16.24
CA LYS A 28 -12.06 5.73 -16.42
C LYS A 28 -12.27 6.36 -15.05
N ASP A 29 -11.49 7.35 -14.73
CA ASP A 29 -11.76 8.20 -13.58
C ASP A 29 -13.03 9.02 -13.81
N VAL A 30 -13.93 9.02 -12.85
CA VAL A 30 -15.24 9.71 -12.89
C VAL A 30 -15.12 11.20 -13.27
N ARG A 31 -14.00 11.82 -12.94
CA ARG A 31 -13.71 13.25 -13.20
C ARG A 31 -12.52 13.47 -14.13
N ASN A 32 -11.95 12.44 -14.72
CA ASN A 32 -10.69 12.50 -15.47
C ASN A 32 -9.56 13.23 -14.69
N ARG A 33 -9.55 13.08 -13.36
CA ARG A 33 -8.57 13.72 -12.49
C ARG A 33 -7.53 12.75 -11.94
N TYR A 34 -7.90 11.50 -11.90
CA TYR A 34 -7.02 10.41 -11.50
C TYR A 34 -6.10 10.00 -12.65
N THR A 35 -6.68 9.80 -13.85
CA THR A 35 -5.95 9.59 -15.07
C THR A 35 -5.88 10.87 -15.89
N ASN A 36 -4.78 11.07 -16.60
CA ASN A 36 -4.63 12.17 -17.53
C ASN A 36 -5.20 11.77 -18.90
N PRO A 37 -6.40 12.22 -19.29
CA PRO A 37 -7.05 11.78 -20.52
C PRO A 37 -6.32 12.20 -21.77
N GLN A 38 -5.43 13.19 -21.70
CA GLN A 38 -4.60 13.66 -22.82
C GLN A 38 -3.42 12.74 -23.09
N SER A 39 -2.98 11.97 -22.10
CA SER A 39 -1.83 11.07 -22.18
C SER A 39 -2.24 9.60 -22.17
N PHE A 40 -3.48 9.28 -21.86
CA PHE A 40 -3.95 7.92 -21.68
C PHE A 40 -4.72 7.42 -22.92
N ASP A 41 -3.99 6.88 -23.88
CA ASP A 41 -4.56 6.02 -24.91
C ASP A 41 -4.34 4.56 -24.51
N ASN A 42 -5.37 3.96 -23.93
CA ASN A 42 -5.34 2.57 -23.44
C ASN A 42 -5.20 1.53 -24.56
N THR A 43 -5.27 1.94 -25.82
CA THR A 43 -5.10 1.09 -26.98
C THR A 43 -3.70 1.19 -27.60
N ASP A 44 -2.87 2.13 -27.14
CA ASP A 44 -1.51 2.31 -27.61
C ASP A 44 -0.56 1.24 -27.03
N PRO A 45 -0.01 0.33 -27.86
CA PRO A 45 0.93 -0.69 -27.39
C PRO A 45 2.24 -0.10 -26.84
N GLU A 46 2.71 1.04 -27.37
CA GLU A 46 3.95 1.66 -26.92
C GLU A 46 3.82 2.29 -25.53
N LEU A 47 2.65 2.84 -25.22
CA LEU A 47 2.33 3.28 -23.86
C LEU A 47 2.48 2.12 -22.88
N TRP A 48 1.87 0.98 -23.15
CA TRP A 48 1.90 -0.15 -22.24
C TRP A 48 3.29 -0.78 -22.12
N LYS A 49 4.05 -0.86 -23.21
CA LYS A 49 5.46 -1.29 -23.13
C LYS A 49 6.28 -0.35 -22.23
N ALA A 50 6.08 0.97 -22.37
CA ALA A 50 6.76 1.94 -21.52
C ALA A 50 6.38 1.76 -20.05
N LYS A 51 5.09 1.58 -19.76
CA LYS A 51 4.62 1.34 -18.37
C LYS A 51 5.19 0.05 -17.78
N VAL A 52 5.24 -1.03 -18.53
CA VAL A 52 5.86 -2.29 -18.07
C VAL A 52 7.34 -2.08 -17.72
N ARG A 53 8.09 -1.36 -18.56
CA ARG A 53 9.50 -1.02 -18.26
C ARG A 53 9.64 -0.21 -16.96
N GLU A 54 8.79 0.79 -16.78
CA GLU A 54 8.77 1.63 -15.57
C GLU A 54 8.45 0.81 -14.33
N LEU A 55 7.42 -0.06 -14.40
CA LEU A 55 7.04 -0.95 -13.31
C LEU A 55 8.16 -1.93 -12.95
N SER A 56 8.82 -2.51 -13.95
CA SER A 56 9.99 -3.36 -13.72
C SER A 56 11.13 -2.61 -13.04
N ALA A 57 11.42 -1.37 -13.46
CA ALA A 57 12.43 -0.52 -12.83
C ALA A 57 12.09 -0.15 -11.39
N MET A 58 10.81 -0.11 -11.03
CA MET A 58 10.33 0.05 -9.66
C MET A 58 10.43 -1.25 -8.84
N GLY A 59 10.76 -2.39 -9.47
CA GLY A 59 10.83 -3.70 -8.83
C GLY A 59 9.47 -4.38 -8.68
N ILE A 60 8.52 -4.08 -9.54
CA ILE A 60 7.29 -4.83 -9.69
C ILE A 60 7.60 -6.13 -10.45
N GLU A 61 7.19 -7.25 -9.88
CA GLU A 61 7.41 -8.60 -10.43
C GLU A 61 6.12 -9.19 -11.01
N TYR A 62 4.97 -8.77 -10.49
CA TYR A 62 3.66 -9.32 -10.83
C TYR A 62 2.75 -8.25 -11.43
N LEU A 63 2.15 -8.57 -12.57
CA LEU A 63 1.10 -7.78 -13.19
C LEU A 63 -0.20 -8.56 -13.17
N VAL A 64 -1.29 -7.93 -12.78
CA VAL A 64 -2.61 -8.55 -12.75
C VAL A 64 -3.53 -7.74 -13.66
N PHE A 65 -3.96 -8.32 -14.77
CA PHE A 65 -5.00 -7.70 -15.59
C PHE A 65 -6.32 -7.66 -14.81
N MET A 66 -6.88 -6.47 -14.63
CA MET A 66 -8.24 -6.32 -14.11
C MET A 66 -9.24 -6.91 -15.11
N GLU A 67 -9.06 -6.56 -16.38
CA GLU A 67 -9.84 -7.05 -17.51
C GLU A 67 -8.97 -7.18 -18.77
N VAL A 68 -9.42 -8.01 -19.70
CA VAL A 68 -8.90 -8.10 -21.07
C VAL A 68 -9.99 -7.86 -22.11
N ALA A 69 -11.22 -7.71 -21.64
CA ALA A 69 -12.38 -7.35 -22.43
C ALA A 69 -13.36 -6.53 -21.57
N ASN A 70 -14.05 -5.58 -22.19
CA ASN A 70 -15.03 -4.71 -21.54
C ASN A 70 -16.00 -4.15 -22.60
N GLU A 71 -17.25 -3.89 -22.21
CA GLU A 71 -18.30 -3.35 -23.11
C GLU A 71 -18.44 -4.13 -24.43
N GLY A 72 -18.26 -5.46 -24.37
CA GLY A 72 -18.38 -6.35 -25.52
C GLY A 72 -17.22 -6.24 -26.53
N LYS A 73 -16.09 -5.64 -26.17
CA LYS A 73 -14.89 -5.55 -27.02
C LYS A 73 -13.64 -6.03 -26.26
N ALA A 74 -12.69 -6.59 -27.00
CA ALA A 74 -11.47 -7.16 -26.47
C ALA A 74 -10.24 -6.23 -26.67
N TYR A 75 -9.27 -6.32 -25.76
CA TYR A 75 -7.93 -5.75 -25.88
C TYR A 75 -6.90 -6.76 -26.40
N TYR A 76 -7.34 -7.91 -26.90
CA TYR A 76 -6.57 -8.98 -27.53
C TYR A 76 -7.24 -9.42 -28.83
N PRO A 77 -6.59 -10.18 -29.74
CA PRO A 77 -7.14 -10.53 -31.05
C PRO A 77 -8.24 -11.58 -31.00
N SER A 78 -9.34 -11.25 -30.30
CA SER A 78 -10.48 -12.12 -30.09
C SER A 78 -11.21 -12.49 -31.38
N GLN A 79 -11.71 -13.73 -31.46
CA GLN A 79 -12.66 -14.20 -32.47
C GLN A 79 -14.12 -14.14 -31.96
N LEU A 80 -14.30 -13.88 -30.66
CA LEU A 80 -15.61 -13.87 -30.00
C LEU A 80 -16.28 -12.50 -30.03
N MET A 81 -15.47 -11.42 -30.16
CA MET A 81 -15.95 -10.05 -30.06
C MET A 81 -15.05 -9.07 -30.85
N PRO A 82 -15.57 -7.88 -31.20
CA PRO A 82 -14.77 -6.81 -31.80
C PRO A 82 -13.63 -6.38 -30.87
N TRP A 83 -12.68 -5.62 -31.43
CA TRP A 83 -11.51 -5.14 -30.70
C TRP A 83 -11.64 -3.66 -30.37
N TRP A 84 -11.01 -3.26 -29.25
CA TRP A 84 -10.89 -1.86 -28.87
C TRP A 84 -9.83 -1.12 -29.68
N TYR A 85 -8.82 -1.82 -30.19
CA TYR A 85 -7.66 -1.28 -30.86
C TYR A 85 -7.70 -1.51 -32.38
N ASP A 86 -6.83 -0.79 -33.10
CA ASP A 86 -6.68 -0.92 -34.54
C ASP A 86 -6.10 -2.30 -34.89
N LYS A 87 -6.67 -2.98 -35.87
CA LYS A 87 -6.25 -4.31 -36.32
C LYS A 87 -4.84 -4.35 -36.91
N ASP A 88 -4.34 -3.21 -37.40
CA ASP A 88 -2.99 -3.10 -37.94
C ASP A 88 -1.93 -2.86 -36.84
N LYS A 89 -2.33 -2.72 -35.60
CA LYS A 89 -1.46 -2.54 -34.44
C LYS A 89 -1.37 -3.81 -33.57
N GLN A 90 -0.28 -3.94 -32.83
CA GLN A 90 -0.18 -4.93 -31.76
C GLN A 90 -1.26 -4.67 -30.70
N SER A 91 -1.87 -5.73 -30.18
CA SER A 91 -2.84 -5.58 -29.10
C SER A 91 -2.20 -5.11 -27.78
N PRO A 92 -2.90 -4.34 -26.96
CA PRO A 92 -2.40 -3.94 -25.64
C PRO A 92 -2.02 -5.13 -24.74
N VAL A 93 -2.80 -6.21 -24.79
CA VAL A 93 -2.52 -7.43 -24.00
C VAL A 93 -1.21 -8.08 -24.47
N GLU A 94 -0.99 -8.21 -25.78
CA GLU A 94 0.26 -8.76 -26.33
C GLU A 94 1.45 -7.86 -26.01
N ALA A 95 1.28 -6.54 -26.14
CA ALA A 95 2.35 -5.58 -25.83
C ALA A 95 2.80 -5.69 -24.38
N ILE A 96 1.87 -5.84 -23.45
CA ILE A 96 2.17 -6.03 -22.01
C ILE A 96 2.84 -7.39 -21.77
N LEU A 97 2.31 -8.47 -22.35
CA LEU A 97 2.89 -9.81 -22.20
C LEU A 97 4.32 -9.89 -22.73
N ASP A 98 4.53 -9.41 -23.97
CA ASP A 98 5.84 -9.44 -24.60
C ASP A 98 6.89 -8.64 -23.82
N GLU A 99 6.51 -7.43 -23.38
CA GLU A 99 7.42 -6.60 -22.63
C GLU A 99 7.66 -7.17 -21.21
N ALA A 100 6.64 -7.70 -20.54
CA ALA A 100 6.77 -8.38 -19.25
C ALA A 100 7.73 -9.58 -19.35
N ALA A 101 7.68 -10.34 -20.45
CA ALA A 101 8.57 -11.46 -20.68
C ALA A 101 10.05 -11.06 -20.79
N ARG A 102 10.35 -9.85 -21.28
CA ARG A 102 11.72 -9.31 -21.37
C ARG A 102 12.35 -9.03 -20.01
N TYR A 103 11.51 -8.73 -19.03
CA TYR A 103 11.91 -8.40 -17.65
C TYR A 103 11.60 -9.52 -16.65
N ASP A 104 11.31 -10.74 -17.12
CA ASP A 104 10.95 -11.90 -16.29
C ASP A 104 9.77 -11.66 -15.34
N MET A 105 8.91 -10.70 -15.67
CA MET A 105 7.70 -10.41 -14.90
C MET A 105 6.64 -11.49 -15.12
N LYS A 106 5.80 -11.67 -14.13
CA LYS A 106 4.73 -12.66 -14.08
C LYS A 106 3.38 -11.99 -14.26
N VAL A 107 2.59 -12.47 -15.23
CA VAL A 107 1.30 -11.88 -15.57
C VAL A 107 0.16 -12.82 -15.22
N PHE A 108 -0.81 -12.31 -14.47
CA PHE A 108 -2.10 -12.95 -14.28
C PHE A 108 -3.09 -12.41 -15.33
N MET A 109 -3.59 -13.31 -16.16
CA MET A 109 -4.59 -13.01 -17.17
C MET A 109 -5.98 -12.98 -16.55
N SER A 110 -6.75 -11.94 -16.78
CA SER A 110 -8.17 -11.89 -16.42
C SER A 110 -9.03 -12.55 -17.48
N THR A 111 -10.19 -13.03 -17.09
CA THR A 111 -11.22 -13.43 -18.04
C THR A 111 -11.96 -12.22 -18.63
N GLY A 112 -11.72 -11.02 -18.07
CA GLY A 112 -12.44 -9.80 -18.43
C GLY A 112 -13.90 -9.79 -17.98
N TRP A 113 -14.55 -8.69 -18.25
CA TRP A 113 -15.98 -8.53 -18.01
C TRP A 113 -16.75 -8.78 -19.32
N ALA A 114 -17.86 -9.52 -19.23
CA ALA A 114 -18.69 -9.75 -20.41
C ALA A 114 -19.35 -8.45 -20.90
N LYS A 115 -19.74 -7.58 -19.96
CA LYS A 115 -20.21 -6.22 -20.20
C LYS A 115 -19.35 -5.20 -19.47
N ASP A 116 -19.42 -5.19 -18.16
CA ASP A 116 -18.75 -4.23 -17.28
C ASP A 116 -18.41 -4.82 -15.91
N GLN A 117 -17.89 -4.01 -15.02
CA GLN A 117 -17.48 -4.41 -13.68
C GLN A 117 -18.65 -4.94 -12.81
N ASP A 118 -19.87 -4.53 -13.09
CA ASP A 118 -21.06 -4.92 -12.33
C ASP A 118 -21.73 -6.20 -12.86
N ASP A 119 -21.03 -6.97 -13.71
CA ASP A 119 -21.52 -8.22 -14.28
C ASP A 119 -21.98 -9.21 -13.20
N ASN A 120 -23.21 -9.69 -13.31
CA ASN A 120 -23.71 -10.72 -12.41
C ASN A 120 -23.17 -12.10 -12.80
N LEU A 121 -22.20 -12.59 -12.04
CA LEU A 121 -21.55 -13.89 -12.28
C LEU A 121 -22.46 -15.10 -12.06
N GLN A 122 -23.66 -14.91 -11.53
CA GLN A 122 -24.68 -15.95 -11.44
C GLN A 122 -25.50 -16.06 -12.73
N ASP A 123 -25.42 -15.05 -13.62
CA ASP A 123 -26.04 -15.11 -14.94
C ASP A 123 -25.32 -16.16 -15.80
N PRO A 124 -26.03 -17.20 -16.29
CA PRO A 124 -25.41 -18.25 -17.11
C PRO A 124 -24.78 -17.72 -18.40
N ALA A 125 -25.32 -16.67 -19.01
CA ALA A 125 -24.77 -16.08 -20.23
C ALA A 125 -23.44 -15.37 -19.97
N ILE A 126 -23.35 -14.61 -18.88
CA ILE A 126 -22.09 -13.95 -18.43
C ILE A 126 -21.04 -15.01 -18.11
N LYS A 127 -21.38 -16.01 -17.30
CA LYS A 127 -20.49 -17.12 -16.97
C LYS A 127 -20.01 -17.86 -18.21
N GLN A 128 -20.90 -18.18 -19.13
CA GLN A 128 -20.53 -18.83 -20.39
C GLN A 128 -19.56 -18.00 -21.22
N ARG A 129 -19.79 -16.67 -21.29
CA ARG A 129 -18.89 -15.75 -21.99
C ARG A 129 -17.48 -15.74 -21.35
N GLN A 130 -17.39 -15.71 -20.05
CA GLN A 130 -16.09 -15.79 -19.34
C GLN A 130 -15.35 -17.11 -19.66
N LEU A 131 -16.06 -18.24 -19.65
CA LEU A 131 -15.46 -19.53 -19.99
C LEU A 131 -14.94 -19.57 -21.44
N GLN A 132 -15.68 -18.96 -22.39
CA GLN A 132 -15.24 -18.83 -23.78
C GLN A 132 -13.99 -17.94 -23.91
N ILE A 133 -13.95 -16.82 -23.19
CA ILE A 133 -12.77 -15.94 -23.17
C ILE A 133 -11.54 -16.71 -22.61
N MET A 134 -11.70 -17.49 -21.55
CA MET A 134 -10.61 -18.33 -21.03
C MET A 134 -10.10 -19.34 -22.07
N GLU A 135 -11.00 -19.98 -22.82
CA GLU A 135 -10.62 -20.91 -23.89
C GLU A 135 -9.79 -20.20 -24.96
N GLU A 136 -10.25 -19.04 -25.40
CA GLU A 136 -9.58 -18.25 -26.44
C GLU A 136 -8.20 -17.73 -25.97
N LEU A 137 -8.11 -17.17 -24.77
CA LEU A 137 -6.85 -16.72 -24.19
C LEU A 137 -5.85 -17.87 -24.01
N ALA A 138 -6.32 -19.07 -23.62
CA ALA A 138 -5.47 -20.24 -23.53
C ALA A 138 -4.93 -20.67 -24.89
N VAL A 139 -5.73 -20.59 -25.96
CA VAL A 139 -5.26 -20.87 -27.33
C VAL A 139 -4.13 -19.93 -27.70
N PHE A 140 -4.28 -18.63 -27.45
CA PHE A 140 -3.28 -17.63 -27.83
C PHE A 140 -2.05 -17.63 -26.92
N TYR A 141 -2.23 -17.75 -25.59
CA TYR A 141 -1.18 -17.35 -24.63
C TYR A 141 -0.71 -18.42 -23.65
N LYS A 142 -1.27 -19.66 -23.64
CA LYS A 142 -0.88 -20.70 -22.64
C LYS A 142 0.61 -20.97 -22.56
N ASN A 143 1.33 -20.84 -23.69
CA ASN A 143 2.77 -21.07 -23.77
C ASN A 143 3.58 -19.78 -23.64
N HIS A 144 2.95 -18.63 -23.43
CA HIS A 144 3.66 -17.35 -23.33
C HIS A 144 4.47 -17.31 -22.02
N LYS A 145 5.75 -16.91 -22.11
CA LYS A 145 6.69 -16.92 -20.97
C LYS A 145 6.18 -16.14 -19.77
N ALA A 146 5.57 -14.95 -20.01
CA ALA A 146 5.06 -14.10 -18.96
C ALA A 146 3.73 -14.59 -18.34
N PHE A 147 2.97 -15.45 -19.02
CA PHE A 147 1.69 -15.93 -18.52
C PHE A 147 1.91 -16.85 -17.30
N TYR A 148 1.71 -16.32 -16.11
CA TYR A 148 1.95 -17.01 -14.85
C TYR A 148 0.68 -17.64 -14.26
N GLY A 149 -0.45 -16.96 -14.38
CA GLY A 149 -1.69 -17.42 -13.77
C GLY A 149 -2.93 -16.69 -14.27
N TRP A 150 -4.07 -17.09 -13.73
CA TRP A 150 -5.38 -16.50 -14.00
C TRP A 150 -5.82 -15.61 -12.83
N TYR A 151 -6.23 -14.41 -13.11
CA TYR A 151 -7.10 -13.66 -12.22
C TYR A 151 -8.56 -14.03 -12.54
N LEU A 152 -9.27 -14.52 -11.54
CA LEU A 152 -10.68 -14.85 -11.65
C LEU A 152 -11.47 -13.65 -11.12
N PRO A 153 -12.18 -12.89 -11.96
CA PRO A 153 -12.80 -11.62 -11.56
C PRO A 153 -14.10 -11.84 -10.77
N VAL A 154 -14.01 -12.62 -9.70
CA VAL A 154 -15.06 -12.81 -8.71
C VAL A 154 -14.74 -11.83 -7.57
N GLU A 155 -15.12 -10.59 -7.78
CA GLU A 155 -14.98 -9.54 -6.79
C GLU A 155 -16.22 -9.55 -5.87
N ASP A 156 -16.18 -10.34 -4.82
CA ASP A 156 -17.29 -10.52 -3.90
C ASP A 156 -16.93 -10.10 -2.49
N CYS A 157 -17.95 -9.77 -1.69
CA CYS A 157 -17.80 -9.36 -0.31
C CYS A 157 -17.54 -10.55 0.61
N LEU A 158 -16.54 -10.42 1.45
CA LEU A 158 -16.23 -11.43 2.47
C LEU A 158 -17.15 -11.34 3.70
N CYS A 159 -17.97 -10.31 3.81
CA CYS A 159 -18.68 -10.02 5.04
C CYS A 159 -20.14 -10.54 5.08
N PRO A 160 -20.61 -11.03 6.24
CA PRO A 160 -19.77 -11.40 7.39
C PRO A 160 -18.97 -12.67 7.15
N ILE A 161 -19.38 -13.49 6.17
CA ILE A 161 -18.77 -14.76 5.76
C ILE A 161 -18.78 -14.80 4.23
N PHE A 162 -17.76 -15.39 3.62
CA PHE A 162 -17.67 -15.51 2.16
C PHE A 162 -18.84 -16.34 1.60
N ALA A 163 -19.61 -15.76 0.71
CA ALA A 163 -20.87 -16.33 0.27
C ALA A 163 -20.70 -17.63 -0.54
N GLU A 164 -21.62 -18.56 -0.38
CA GLU A 164 -21.57 -19.88 -1.06
C GLU A 164 -21.58 -19.73 -2.58
N HIS A 165 -22.34 -18.78 -3.15
CA HIS A 165 -22.37 -18.55 -4.59
C HIS A 165 -21.03 -18.07 -5.15
N ALA A 166 -20.29 -17.26 -4.38
CA ALA A 166 -18.94 -16.82 -4.74
C ALA A 166 -17.97 -18.00 -4.73
N VAL A 167 -18.03 -18.86 -3.71
CA VAL A 167 -17.23 -20.09 -3.63
C VAL A 167 -17.49 -20.97 -4.87
N GLN A 168 -18.76 -21.15 -5.25
CA GLN A 168 -19.14 -21.95 -6.44
C GLN A 168 -18.61 -21.33 -7.73
N SER A 169 -18.71 -20.00 -7.89
CA SER A 169 -18.21 -19.27 -9.06
C SER A 169 -16.68 -19.37 -9.16
N VAL A 170 -15.95 -19.11 -8.09
CA VAL A 170 -14.50 -19.26 -8.04
C VAL A 170 -14.08 -20.68 -8.39
N ASN A 171 -14.71 -21.69 -7.80
CA ASN A 171 -14.35 -23.09 -8.04
C ASN A 171 -14.66 -23.54 -9.47
N ALA A 172 -15.72 -23.03 -10.09
CA ALA A 172 -16.04 -23.32 -11.48
C ALA A 172 -14.99 -22.75 -12.44
N LEU A 173 -14.58 -21.48 -12.23
CA LEU A 173 -13.53 -20.84 -13.04
C LEU A 173 -12.15 -21.48 -12.76
N THR A 174 -11.83 -21.80 -11.51
CA THR A 174 -10.59 -22.54 -11.16
C THR A 174 -10.51 -23.91 -11.85
N LYS A 175 -11.63 -24.64 -11.87
CA LYS A 175 -11.71 -25.92 -12.60
C LYS A 175 -11.42 -25.74 -14.09
N LYS A 176 -11.96 -24.69 -14.69
CA LYS A 176 -11.71 -24.36 -16.11
C LYS A 176 -10.26 -23.99 -16.35
N ALA A 177 -9.68 -23.13 -15.51
CA ALA A 177 -8.28 -22.72 -15.59
C ALA A 177 -7.34 -23.93 -15.57
N ARG A 178 -7.53 -24.84 -14.63
CA ARG A 178 -6.73 -26.06 -14.50
C ARG A 178 -6.89 -27.04 -15.67
N ALA A 179 -8.08 -27.07 -16.28
CA ALA A 179 -8.30 -27.90 -17.48
C ALA A 179 -7.56 -27.33 -18.71
N LEU A 180 -7.45 -26.01 -18.82
CA LEU A 180 -6.80 -25.34 -19.95
C LEU A 180 -5.28 -25.21 -19.77
N THR A 181 -4.84 -24.97 -18.53
CA THR A 181 -3.45 -24.64 -18.18
C THR A 181 -3.14 -25.17 -16.78
N PRO A 182 -2.89 -26.47 -16.61
CA PRO A 182 -2.76 -27.12 -15.29
C PRO A 182 -1.57 -26.63 -14.47
N ASP A 183 -0.57 -26.02 -15.11
CA ASP A 183 0.65 -25.46 -14.51
C ASP A 183 0.50 -24.02 -14.05
N LYS A 184 -0.60 -23.34 -14.38
CA LYS A 184 -0.79 -21.93 -14.05
C LYS A 184 -1.54 -21.75 -12.74
N LYS A 185 -1.16 -20.71 -12.00
CA LYS A 185 -1.80 -20.33 -10.73
C LYS A 185 -3.17 -19.67 -10.95
N THR A 186 -3.98 -19.67 -9.91
CA THR A 186 -5.27 -18.95 -9.87
C THR A 186 -5.32 -17.98 -8.72
N LEU A 187 -5.83 -16.77 -8.95
CA LEU A 187 -5.90 -15.66 -8.01
C LEU A 187 -7.30 -15.07 -7.99
N ILE A 188 -7.78 -14.72 -6.79
CA ILE A 188 -8.96 -13.86 -6.57
C ILE A 188 -8.58 -12.66 -5.68
N SER A 189 -9.37 -11.58 -5.76
CA SER A 189 -9.14 -10.37 -4.94
C SER A 189 -10.46 -9.86 -4.33
N PRO A 190 -10.95 -10.52 -3.27
CA PRO A 190 -12.21 -10.14 -2.62
C PRO A 190 -12.03 -8.92 -1.70
N TYR A 191 -13.15 -8.24 -1.40
CA TYR A 191 -13.25 -7.09 -0.49
C TYR A 191 -14.04 -7.44 0.78
N GLY A 192 -14.16 -6.49 1.72
CA GLY A 192 -14.98 -6.63 2.93
C GLY A 192 -14.23 -7.15 4.15
N ILE A 193 -12.90 -7.12 4.16
CA ILE A 193 -12.11 -7.62 5.31
C ILE A 193 -12.40 -6.86 6.61
N GLY A 194 -12.75 -5.57 6.55
CA GLY A 194 -13.08 -4.77 7.72
C GLY A 194 -14.41 -5.12 8.37
N LEU A 195 -15.29 -5.81 7.66
CA LEU A 195 -16.63 -6.20 8.10
C LEU A 195 -16.78 -7.72 8.29
N SER A 196 -15.72 -8.48 8.06
CA SER A 196 -15.72 -9.94 8.15
C SER A 196 -15.71 -10.42 9.59
N ASP A 197 -16.45 -11.49 9.85
CA ASP A 197 -16.49 -12.17 11.16
C ASP A 197 -15.49 -13.32 11.20
N PHE A 198 -14.21 -12.97 11.44
CA PHE A 198 -13.14 -13.96 11.51
C PHE A 198 -13.22 -14.88 12.74
N ASP A 199 -14.03 -14.56 13.74
CA ASP A 199 -14.22 -15.39 14.92
C ASP A 199 -15.30 -16.45 14.69
N ASN A 200 -16.08 -16.31 13.62
CA ASN A 200 -17.07 -17.29 13.21
C ASN A 200 -16.37 -18.50 12.55
N PRO A 201 -16.52 -19.71 13.08
CA PRO A 201 -15.89 -20.91 12.53
C PRO A 201 -16.35 -21.25 11.09
N GLU A 202 -17.50 -20.74 10.66
CA GLU A 202 -17.98 -20.92 9.29
C GLU A 202 -17.14 -20.09 8.30
N TYR A 203 -16.49 -19.00 8.73
CA TYR A 203 -15.60 -18.21 7.86
C TYR A 203 -14.47 -19.08 7.29
N GLU A 204 -13.73 -19.75 8.19
CA GLU A 204 -12.63 -20.66 7.79
C GLU A 204 -13.14 -21.82 6.94
N LYS A 205 -14.31 -22.40 7.30
CA LYS A 205 -14.90 -23.49 6.53
C LYS A 205 -15.27 -23.08 5.11
N GLN A 206 -15.75 -21.87 4.89
CA GLN A 206 -16.04 -21.34 3.55
C GLN A 206 -14.76 -21.12 2.75
N LEU A 207 -13.73 -20.53 3.37
CA LEU A 207 -12.43 -20.37 2.70
C LEU A 207 -11.82 -21.74 2.35
N ALA A 208 -11.94 -22.73 3.19
CA ALA A 208 -11.42 -24.08 2.95
C ALA A 208 -12.09 -24.80 1.74
N LYS A 209 -13.28 -24.37 1.33
CA LYS A 209 -13.93 -24.89 0.13
C LYS A 209 -13.31 -24.36 -1.17
N LEU A 210 -12.63 -23.22 -1.13
CA LEU A 210 -11.99 -22.62 -2.30
C LEU A 210 -10.87 -23.51 -2.83
N LYS A 211 -10.79 -23.60 -4.16
CA LYS A 211 -9.74 -24.37 -4.86
C LYS A 211 -8.72 -23.46 -5.54
N VAL A 212 -8.77 -22.17 -5.28
CA VAL A 212 -7.85 -21.17 -5.79
C VAL A 212 -6.49 -21.29 -5.09
N ASP A 213 -5.42 -20.86 -5.77
CA ASP A 213 -4.06 -20.90 -5.22
C ASP A 213 -3.73 -19.69 -4.36
N ILE A 214 -4.29 -18.51 -4.69
CA ILE A 214 -3.94 -17.23 -4.10
C ILE A 214 -5.19 -16.41 -3.81
N ILE A 215 -5.26 -15.82 -2.62
CA ILE A 215 -6.24 -14.79 -2.28
C ILE A 215 -5.50 -13.50 -1.98
N ALA A 216 -5.70 -12.47 -2.81
CA ALA A 216 -5.17 -11.13 -2.63
C ALA A 216 -6.27 -10.23 -2.04
N TYR A 217 -6.36 -10.17 -0.73
CA TYR A 217 -7.40 -9.40 -0.05
C TYR A 217 -7.23 -7.90 -0.27
N GLN A 218 -8.30 -7.22 -0.67
CA GLN A 218 -8.34 -5.76 -0.71
C GLN A 218 -8.33 -5.21 0.71
N ASP A 219 -7.42 -4.28 1.00
CA ASP A 219 -7.32 -3.67 2.32
C ASP A 219 -8.37 -2.57 2.55
N GLU A 220 -9.02 -2.11 1.50
CA GLU A 220 -10.09 -1.12 1.47
C GLU A 220 -9.74 0.24 2.13
N VAL A 221 -8.47 0.49 2.39
CA VAL A 221 -8.05 1.73 3.07
C VAL A 221 -8.24 2.96 2.18
N GLY A 222 -8.06 2.81 0.88
CA GLY A 222 -8.31 3.89 -0.10
C GLY A 222 -9.79 4.12 -0.37
N CYS A 223 -10.56 3.04 -0.45
CA CYS A 223 -11.99 3.02 -0.62
C CYS A 223 -12.76 3.04 0.72
N VAL A 224 -12.08 3.33 1.80
CA VAL A 224 -12.50 3.20 3.19
C VAL A 224 -13.93 3.68 3.43
N ARG A 225 -14.72 2.80 4.00
CA ARG A 225 -16.08 3.05 4.48
C ARG A 225 -16.13 3.28 5.99
N ASP A 226 -15.04 2.96 6.68
CA ASP A 226 -14.80 3.19 8.09
C ASP A 226 -13.46 3.94 8.25
N LYS A 227 -13.53 5.18 8.74
CA LYS A 227 -12.35 6.03 8.94
C LYS A 227 -11.29 5.44 9.88
N PHE A 228 -11.61 4.37 10.58
CA PHE A 228 -10.70 3.67 11.47
C PHE A 228 -10.16 2.36 10.85
N MET A 229 -10.30 2.16 9.56
CA MET A 229 -9.88 0.91 8.91
C MET A 229 -8.37 0.67 9.05
N LEU A 230 -7.57 1.70 8.87
CA LEU A 230 -6.11 1.61 8.98
C LEU A 230 -5.65 1.10 10.37
N PRO A 231 -6.15 1.62 11.51
CA PRO A 231 -5.82 1.09 12.83
C PRO A 231 -6.18 -0.38 13.04
N ARG A 232 -7.25 -0.85 12.40
CA ARG A 232 -7.71 -2.24 12.50
C ARG A 232 -6.92 -3.19 11.60
N LEU A 233 -6.33 -2.67 10.55
CA LEU A 233 -5.77 -3.44 9.44
C LEU A 233 -4.73 -4.47 9.90
N LYS A 234 -3.81 -4.08 10.77
CA LYS A 234 -2.79 -4.96 11.33
C LYS A 234 -3.38 -6.17 12.06
N LYS A 235 -4.39 -5.92 12.90
CA LYS A 235 -5.10 -6.98 13.63
C LYS A 235 -5.84 -7.89 12.66
N THR A 236 -6.47 -7.32 11.64
CA THR A 236 -7.18 -8.04 10.58
C THR A 236 -6.24 -8.94 9.80
N TRP A 237 -5.09 -8.42 9.33
CA TRP A 237 -4.09 -9.21 8.63
C TRP A 237 -3.57 -10.38 9.47
N LYS A 238 -3.31 -10.16 10.75
CA LYS A 238 -2.87 -11.21 11.66
C LYS A 238 -3.92 -12.32 11.79
N ARG A 239 -5.19 -11.96 11.93
CA ARG A 239 -6.30 -12.96 12.01
C ARG A 239 -6.41 -13.76 10.71
N LEU A 240 -6.35 -13.10 9.55
CA LEU A 240 -6.32 -13.79 8.26
C LEU A 240 -5.11 -14.71 8.13
N ARG A 241 -3.91 -14.27 8.54
CA ARG A 241 -2.71 -15.11 8.53
C ARG A 241 -2.87 -16.36 9.38
N ASP A 242 -3.46 -16.23 10.57
CA ASP A 242 -3.72 -17.38 11.44
C ASP A 242 -4.66 -18.41 10.78
N ILE A 243 -5.66 -17.96 10.01
CA ILE A 243 -6.54 -18.83 9.21
C ILE A 243 -5.73 -19.47 8.06
N HIS A 244 -5.01 -18.68 7.29
CA HIS A 244 -4.25 -19.16 6.13
C HIS A 244 -3.11 -20.14 6.49
N ASN A 245 -2.59 -20.07 7.72
CA ASN A 245 -1.62 -21.07 8.21
C ASN A 245 -2.22 -22.49 8.28
N ARG A 246 -3.53 -22.61 8.27
CA ARG A 246 -4.26 -23.89 8.25
C ARG A 246 -4.82 -24.27 6.88
N LEU A 247 -4.68 -23.35 5.91
CA LEU A 247 -5.15 -23.54 4.53
C LEU A 247 -3.93 -23.65 3.59
N ASN A 248 -4.09 -24.40 2.51
CA ASN A 248 -3.08 -24.45 1.44
C ASN A 248 -3.38 -23.42 0.36
N ILE A 249 -3.53 -22.15 0.76
CA ILE A 249 -3.84 -21.01 -0.12
C ILE A 249 -2.90 -19.86 0.27
N GLU A 250 -2.16 -19.33 -0.68
CA GLU A 250 -1.31 -18.16 -0.45
C GLU A 250 -2.15 -16.93 -0.08
N MET A 251 -1.67 -16.15 0.88
CA MET A 251 -2.31 -14.93 1.35
C MET A 251 -1.54 -13.71 0.88
N TRP A 252 -2.10 -12.97 -0.06
CA TRP A 252 -1.53 -11.71 -0.53
C TRP A 252 -2.33 -10.52 0.02
N ALA A 253 -1.68 -9.37 0.17
CA ALA A 253 -2.35 -8.10 0.43
C ALA A 253 -2.47 -7.31 -0.87
N ASN A 254 -3.67 -6.82 -1.17
CA ASN A 254 -3.92 -5.87 -2.24
C ASN A 254 -4.14 -4.48 -1.61
N CYS A 255 -3.06 -3.70 -1.54
CA CYS A 255 -3.06 -2.38 -0.93
C CYS A 255 -3.60 -1.33 -1.89
N GLU A 256 -4.63 -0.60 -1.48
CA GLU A 256 -5.17 0.52 -2.25
C GLU A 256 -4.29 1.76 -2.10
N THR A 257 -3.78 2.26 -3.22
CA THR A 257 -2.82 3.37 -3.27
C THR A 257 -3.46 4.74 -3.48
N PHE A 258 -4.76 4.77 -3.62
CA PHE A 258 -5.57 5.97 -3.86
C PHE A 258 -6.37 6.39 -2.62
N THR A 259 -6.92 7.58 -2.66
CA THR A 259 -7.99 8.05 -1.77
C THR A 259 -9.02 8.84 -2.58
N TRP A 260 -10.24 9.00 -2.03
CA TRP A 260 -11.24 9.87 -2.63
C TRP A 260 -10.92 11.33 -2.35
N GLU A 261 -10.96 12.18 -3.36
CA GLU A 261 -10.62 13.59 -3.24
C GLU A 261 -11.49 14.34 -2.20
N GLN A 262 -12.78 14.01 -2.13
CA GLN A 262 -13.72 14.65 -1.20
C GLN A 262 -13.95 13.84 0.08
N GLY A 263 -13.24 12.73 0.23
CA GLY A 263 -13.30 11.88 1.41
C GLY A 263 -13.84 10.49 1.16
N THR A 264 -13.79 9.70 2.22
CA THR A 264 -14.22 8.31 2.18
C THR A 264 -15.66 8.15 1.71
N ASN A 265 -15.87 7.17 0.84
CA ASN A 265 -17.18 6.84 0.25
C ASN A 265 -17.79 7.89 -0.68
N ASP A 266 -17.11 8.99 -0.98
CA ASP A 266 -17.61 9.90 -2.00
C ASP A 266 -17.23 9.43 -3.40
N ARG A 267 -17.94 8.42 -3.89
CA ARG A 267 -17.75 7.85 -5.23
C ARG A 267 -18.03 8.84 -6.36
N SER A 268 -18.56 10.02 -6.05
CA SER A 268 -18.74 11.10 -7.03
C SER A 268 -17.49 11.96 -7.22
N SER A 269 -16.53 11.85 -6.31
CA SER A 269 -15.25 12.55 -6.40
C SER A 269 -14.18 11.73 -7.14
N ALA A 270 -13.09 12.40 -7.52
CA ALA A 270 -11.97 11.72 -8.18
C ALA A 270 -11.22 10.83 -7.21
N LEU A 271 -10.61 9.78 -7.73
CA LEU A 271 -9.54 9.08 -7.07
C LEU A 271 -8.24 9.87 -7.26
N ILE A 272 -7.53 10.10 -6.18
CA ILE A 272 -6.25 10.79 -6.17
C ILE A 272 -5.20 9.95 -5.44
N PRO A 273 -3.89 10.17 -5.69
CA PRO A 273 -2.84 9.49 -4.95
C PRO A 273 -2.97 9.74 -3.45
N ALA A 274 -2.92 8.68 -2.66
CA ALA A 274 -2.85 8.79 -1.22
C ALA A 274 -1.50 9.32 -0.75
N ALA A 275 -1.44 9.88 0.46
CA ALA A 275 -0.19 10.24 1.10
C ALA A 275 0.70 9.00 1.30
N TYR A 276 1.98 9.12 0.97
CA TYR A 276 2.90 8.00 1.09
C TYR A 276 2.99 7.41 2.51
N PRO A 277 2.98 8.19 3.62
CA PRO A 277 2.96 7.63 4.96
C PRO A 277 1.79 6.67 5.21
N ARG A 278 0.59 6.96 4.66
CA ARG A 278 -0.54 6.03 4.72
C ARG A 278 -0.24 4.72 3.99
N LEU A 279 0.30 4.80 2.77
CA LEU A 279 0.69 3.61 1.99
C LEU A 279 1.74 2.78 2.73
N LEU A 280 2.67 3.45 3.39
CA LEU A 280 3.69 2.79 4.20
C LEU A 280 3.07 2.03 5.37
N SER A 281 2.12 2.65 6.10
CA SER A 281 1.40 1.97 7.19
C SER A 281 0.65 0.73 6.72
N GLN A 282 0.02 0.77 5.53
CA GLN A 282 -0.62 -0.41 4.93
C GLN A 282 0.40 -1.52 4.64
N GLN A 283 1.52 -1.18 4.01
CA GLN A 283 2.58 -2.15 3.67
C GLN A 283 3.19 -2.77 4.93
N VAL A 284 3.48 -1.95 5.95
CA VAL A 284 4.01 -2.43 7.23
C VAL A 284 3.01 -3.36 7.92
N ALA A 285 1.72 -3.00 7.96
CA ALA A 285 0.69 -3.85 8.57
C ALA A 285 0.60 -5.23 7.90
N ALA A 286 0.66 -5.26 6.57
CA ALA A 286 0.66 -6.50 5.80
C ALA A 286 1.94 -7.33 6.02
N SER A 287 3.11 -6.67 5.96
CA SER A 287 4.41 -7.32 6.13
C SER A 287 4.57 -7.95 7.51
N VAL A 288 4.28 -7.20 8.58
CA VAL A 288 4.37 -7.68 9.97
C VAL A 288 3.42 -8.86 10.23
N ALA A 289 2.27 -8.89 9.57
CA ALA A 289 1.36 -10.02 9.66
C ALA A 289 1.86 -11.26 8.88
N GLY A 290 2.88 -11.10 8.04
CA GLY A 290 3.48 -12.20 7.30
C GLY A 290 2.70 -12.60 6.05
N VAL A 291 2.10 -11.64 5.32
CA VAL A 291 1.54 -11.92 3.99
C VAL A 291 2.62 -12.44 3.04
N ASP A 292 2.23 -13.29 2.10
CA ASP A 292 3.20 -13.88 1.17
C ASP A 292 3.68 -12.87 0.13
N ARG A 293 2.83 -11.92 -0.27
CA ARG A 293 3.15 -10.81 -1.20
C ARG A 293 2.28 -9.59 -0.92
N ILE A 294 2.78 -8.43 -1.32
CA ILE A 294 2.02 -7.18 -1.38
C ILE A 294 1.88 -6.78 -2.84
N ILE A 295 0.66 -6.66 -3.31
CA ILE A 295 0.30 -6.04 -4.57
C ILE A 295 -0.50 -4.77 -4.32
N SER A 296 -0.72 -3.96 -5.33
CA SER A 296 -1.44 -2.68 -5.14
C SER A 296 -2.44 -2.39 -6.25
N PHE A 297 -3.58 -1.88 -5.86
CA PHE A 297 -4.51 -1.19 -6.76
C PHE A 297 -4.39 0.32 -6.55
N MET A 298 -3.66 1.04 -7.43
CA MET A 298 -2.74 0.53 -8.44
C MET A 298 -1.52 1.45 -8.53
N VAL A 299 -0.45 1.05 -9.24
CA VAL A 299 0.72 1.90 -9.44
C VAL A 299 0.51 2.87 -10.60
N CYS A 300 0.03 2.38 -11.76
CA CYS A 300 -0.19 3.22 -12.93
C CYS A 300 -1.16 4.37 -12.65
N GLY A 301 -0.74 5.59 -12.91
CA GLY A 301 -1.51 6.80 -12.66
C GLY A 301 -1.43 7.34 -11.23
N ILE A 302 -1.02 6.53 -10.24
CA ILE A 302 -0.93 6.90 -8.82
C ILE A 302 0.52 7.11 -8.37
N ILE A 303 1.41 6.19 -8.70
CA ILE A 303 2.82 6.21 -8.32
C ILE A 303 3.63 6.30 -9.62
N GLU A 304 3.82 7.51 -10.14
CA GLU A 304 4.45 7.71 -11.44
C GLU A 304 5.77 8.46 -11.36
N SER A 305 6.75 7.97 -12.12
CA SER A 305 8.04 8.64 -12.26
C SER A 305 7.87 10.03 -12.87
N PRO A 306 8.54 11.07 -12.34
CA PRO A 306 8.62 12.39 -13.00
C PRO A 306 9.22 12.32 -14.40
N THR A 307 9.98 11.27 -14.72
CA THR A 307 10.63 11.07 -16.01
C THR A 307 9.86 10.13 -16.93
N SER A 308 8.66 9.71 -16.56
CA SER A 308 7.82 8.87 -17.41
C SER A 308 7.48 9.57 -18.73
N THR A 309 7.57 8.83 -19.84
CA THR A 309 7.17 9.33 -21.16
C THR A 309 5.66 9.54 -21.26
N TYR A 310 4.91 8.69 -20.58
CA TYR A 310 3.43 8.72 -20.54
C TYR A 310 2.98 8.99 -19.14
N GLN A 311 2.52 10.21 -18.86
CA GLN A 311 1.99 10.61 -17.56
C GLN A 311 0.50 10.26 -17.52
N LEU A 312 0.16 9.12 -16.89
CA LEU A 312 -1.22 8.66 -16.80
C LEU A 312 -1.99 9.35 -15.69
N GLY A 313 -1.33 9.67 -14.59
CA GLY A 313 -1.91 10.33 -13.42
C GLY A 313 -1.71 11.84 -13.39
N GLN A 314 -2.24 12.47 -12.34
CA GLN A 314 -2.03 13.90 -12.08
C GLN A 314 -0.59 14.15 -11.60
N PRO A 315 0.24 14.88 -12.34
CA PRO A 315 1.69 14.84 -12.19
C PRO A 315 2.20 15.18 -10.79
N VAL A 316 1.68 16.24 -10.16
CA VAL A 316 2.24 16.76 -8.90
C VAL A 316 2.18 15.72 -7.77
N TRP A 317 1.03 15.07 -7.61
CA TRP A 317 0.81 14.13 -6.50
C TRP A 317 1.42 12.76 -6.80
N SER A 318 1.25 12.24 -8.01
CA SER A 318 1.82 10.96 -8.40
C SER A 318 3.35 10.96 -8.35
N HIS A 319 3.99 12.06 -8.78
CA HIS A 319 5.46 12.24 -8.68
C HIS A 319 5.94 12.30 -7.23
N LYS A 320 5.19 12.99 -6.36
CA LYS A 320 5.56 13.05 -4.94
C LYS A 320 5.52 11.66 -4.31
N VAL A 321 4.44 10.91 -4.50
CA VAL A 321 4.32 9.56 -3.96
C VAL A 321 5.41 8.64 -4.53
N TYR A 322 5.70 8.75 -5.83
CA TYR A 322 6.82 8.01 -6.46
C TYR A 322 8.16 8.32 -5.79
N ASN A 323 8.48 9.60 -5.62
CA ASN A 323 9.75 10.01 -5.02
C ASN A 323 9.87 9.52 -3.57
N ASP A 324 8.81 9.62 -2.78
CA ASP A 324 8.76 9.16 -1.40
C ASP A 324 8.91 7.62 -1.34
N TYR A 325 8.19 6.88 -2.18
CA TYR A 325 8.28 5.42 -2.28
C TYR A 325 9.67 4.95 -2.69
N MET A 326 10.26 5.58 -3.73
CA MET A 326 11.61 5.20 -4.18
C MET A 326 12.70 5.62 -3.20
N ALA A 327 12.51 6.71 -2.46
CA ALA A 327 13.42 7.10 -1.38
C ALA A 327 13.38 6.08 -0.24
N TRP A 328 12.18 5.62 0.14
CA TRP A 328 12.03 4.57 1.12
C TRP A 328 12.63 3.26 0.62
N LYS A 329 12.34 2.85 -0.60
CA LYS A 329 12.84 1.60 -1.18
C LYS A 329 14.37 1.54 -1.22
N ARG A 330 15.05 2.65 -1.48
CA ARG A 330 16.52 2.74 -1.41
C ARG A 330 17.09 2.60 0.01
N ARG A 331 16.25 2.81 1.02
CA ARG A 331 16.59 2.67 2.44
C ARG A 331 16.11 1.34 3.03
N ILE A 332 15.53 0.45 2.24
CA ILE A 332 15.15 -0.90 2.66
C ILE A 332 16.39 -1.63 3.16
N GLY A 333 16.35 -2.14 4.34
CA GLY A 333 17.50 -2.62 5.11
C GLY A 333 17.83 -1.67 6.26
N CYS A 334 17.34 -0.42 6.22
CA CYS A 334 17.37 0.52 7.34
C CYS A 334 16.02 0.68 8.01
N TRP A 335 14.96 0.14 7.44
CA TRP A 335 13.59 0.38 7.85
C TRP A 335 12.78 -0.91 7.96
N GLN A 336 13.11 -1.71 8.89
CA GLN A 336 12.00 -2.28 9.62
C GLN A 336 11.39 -1.11 10.38
N LEU A 337 10.56 -0.35 9.72
CA LEU A 337 9.67 0.66 10.32
C LEU A 337 8.62 -0.02 11.18
N ALA A 338 8.96 -1.13 11.39
CA ALA A 338 8.41 -1.88 12.32
C ALA A 338 8.22 -1.02 13.50
N GLU A 339 7.22 -1.01 13.98
CA GLU A 339 6.85 -0.86 15.35
C GLU A 339 8.02 -0.43 16.21
N ALA A 340 7.84 0.65 16.90
CA ALA A 340 8.72 1.10 17.96
C ALA A 340 9.12 0.00 18.97
N ALA A 341 8.42 -1.14 18.97
CA ALA A 341 8.79 -2.35 19.70
C ALA A 341 10.18 -2.91 19.33
N PHE A 342 10.69 -2.61 18.15
CA PHE A 342 12.02 -3.05 17.71
C PHE A 342 13.11 -2.01 17.92
N MET A 343 12.78 -0.82 18.43
CA MET A 343 13.74 0.22 18.69
C MET A 343 14.36 0.07 20.08
N GLU A 344 15.68 -0.09 20.14
CA GLU A 344 16.37 0.05 21.42
C GLU A 344 16.29 1.49 21.89
N ARG A 345 15.93 1.68 23.14
CA ARG A 345 15.82 2.98 23.76
C ARG A 345 17.13 3.37 24.38
N LEU A 346 17.71 4.44 23.93
CA LEU A 346 18.78 5.09 24.63
C LEU A 346 18.32 6.22 25.56
N ALA A 347 17.02 6.48 25.61
CA ALA A 347 16.42 7.45 26.53
C ALA A 347 16.14 6.87 27.93
N ASN A 348 16.57 5.65 28.24
CA ASN A 348 16.40 5.06 29.58
C ASN A 348 17.05 5.96 30.65
N GLY A 349 16.23 6.50 31.54
CA GLY A 349 16.64 7.42 32.58
C GLY A 349 16.76 8.89 32.15
N ALA A 350 16.43 9.23 30.91
CA ALA A 350 16.30 10.62 30.49
C ALA A 350 15.06 11.27 31.14
N THR A 351 15.12 12.58 31.34
CA THR A 351 13.97 13.39 31.74
C THR A 351 13.58 14.34 30.62
N ILE A 352 12.32 14.72 30.61
CA ILE A 352 11.77 15.63 29.62
C ILE A 352 10.90 16.68 30.29
N ASP A 353 11.12 17.94 29.96
CA ASP A 353 10.42 19.08 30.55
C ASP A 353 9.92 20.04 29.47
N MET A 354 8.75 20.64 29.70
CA MET A 354 8.27 21.77 28.89
C MET A 354 8.99 23.03 29.29
N VAL A 355 9.59 23.69 28.30
CA VAL A 355 10.15 25.04 28.47
C VAL A 355 9.12 26.08 28.10
N LEU A 356 8.35 25.83 27.04
CA LEU A 356 7.29 26.71 26.58
C LEU A 356 6.11 25.90 26.05
N GLY A 357 4.90 26.28 26.42
CA GLY A 357 3.66 25.55 26.09
C GLY A 357 3.12 24.75 27.27
N LYS A 358 2.19 23.86 27.00
CA LYS A 358 1.58 22.96 28.00
C LYS A 358 1.31 21.60 27.38
N ALA A 359 1.85 20.56 27.97
CA ALA A 359 1.50 19.15 27.68
C ALA A 359 2.00 18.26 28.84
N ASP A 360 1.41 17.10 29.04
CA ASP A 360 1.95 16.05 29.91
C ASP A 360 2.91 15.19 29.09
N LEU A 361 4.21 15.40 29.25
CA LEU A 361 5.26 14.82 28.42
C LEU A 361 5.67 13.39 28.83
N LYS A 362 5.12 12.84 29.93
CA LYS A 362 5.61 11.57 30.49
C LYS A 362 5.55 10.42 29.49
N ALA A 363 4.56 10.41 28.63
CA ALA A 363 4.41 9.36 27.62
C ALA A 363 5.45 9.42 26.50
N LEU A 364 6.10 10.56 26.25
CA LEU A 364 7.08 10.71 25.14
C LEU A 364 8.38 9.91 25.32
N LEU A 365 8.65 9.39 26.53
CA LEU A 365 9.84 8.60 26.83
C LEU A 365 9.51 7.27 27.50
N ASP A 366 8.25 6.84 27.55
CA ASP A 366 7.81 5.62 28.26
C ASP A 366 7.94 4.36 27.41
N GLY A 367 8.11 4.54 26.11
CA GLY A 367 8.30 3.52 25.09
C GLY A 367 7.06 2.74 24.76
N ARG A 368 5.93 3.33 24.95
CA ARG A 368 4.64 2.82 24.54
C ARG A 368 4.15 3.66 23.39
N VAL A 369 3.94 3.01 22.25
CA VAL A 369 3.43 3.69 21.07
C VAL A 369 1.92 3.58 20.97
N ALA A 370 1.31 4.64 20.48
CA ALA A 370 -0.13 4.70 20.22
C ALA A 370 -0.46 4.04 18.87
N GLU A 371 -1.70 3.65 18.70
CA GLU A 371 -2.26 3.24 17.41
C GLU A 371 -2.62 4.46 16.56
N GLU A 372 -2.91 4.26 15.26
CA GLU A 372 -3.41 5.30 14.36
C GLU A 372 -4.85 5.76 14.69
N ASP A 373 -5.18 5.81 15.96
CA ASP A 373 -6.48 6.26 16.50
C ASP A 373 -6.27 7.50 17.38
N SER A 374 -6.89 8.61 17.01
CA SER A 374 -6.84 9.86 17.77
C SER A 374 -7.36 9.75 19.22
N LYS A 375 -8.08 8.69 19.53
CA LYS A 375 -8.63 8.43 20.86
C LYS A 375 -7.69 7.60 21.75
N ASP A 376 -6.59 7.11 21.22
CA ASP A 376 -5.62 6.37 22.03
C ASP A 376 -5.04 7.29 23.10
N ALA A 377 -5.11 6.84 24.35
CA ALA A 377 -4.69 7.62 25.51
C ALA A 377 -3.17 7.84 25.62
N ARG A 378 -2.39 7.14 24.78
CA ARG A 378 -0.92 7.27 24.74
C ARG A 378 -0.45 8.51 23.98
N TRP A 379 -1.34 9.17 23.21
CA TRP A 379 -1.01 10.42 22.54
C TRP A 379 -0.81 11.56 23.53
N VAL A 380 0.37 12.19 23.49
CA VAL A 380 0.63 13.51 24.11
C VAL A 380 0.09 14.58 23.17
N LYS A 381 -0.75 15.46 23.70
CA LYS A 381 -1.49 16.47 22.94
C LYS A 381 -0.90 17.84 23.16
N PHE A 382 -0.51 18.48 22.08
CA PHE A 382 -0.04 19.87 22.06
C PHE A 382 -1.11 20.74 21.39
N GLU A 383 -1.55 21.78 22.10
CA GLU A 383 -2.52 22.73 21.57
C GLU A 383 -1.86 23.68 20.55
N LYS A 384 -2.68 24.50 19.85
CA LYS A 384 -2.15 25.53 18.96
C LYS A 384 -1.19 26.45 19.68
N GLY A 385 -0.09 26.83 19.02
CA GLY A 385 0.90 27.72 19.53
C GLY A 385 2.33 27.21 19.37
N TYR A 386 3.25 27.93 19.91
CA TYR A 386 4.66 27.59 19.89
C TYR A 386 5.02 26.73 21.11
N HIS A 387 5.76 25.65 20.88
CA HIS A 387 6.18 24.70 21.90
C HIS A 387 7.66 24.50 21.89
N GLU A 388 8.26 24.44 23.08
CA GLU A 388 9.64 23.99 23.31
C GLU A 388 9.67 22.96 24.42
N LEU A 389 10.29 21.83 24.16
CA LEU A 389 10.56 20.80 25.15
C LEU A 389 12.06 20.45 25.19
N VAL A 390 12.56 20.15 26.37
CA VAL A 390 13.96 19.81 26.60
C VAL A 390 14.07 18.42 27.18
N VAL A 391 14.96 17.63 26.59
CA VAL A 391 15.33 16.30 27.09
C VAL A 391 16.73 16.37 27.69
N ASP A 392 16.89 15.97 28.96
CA ASP A 392 18.17 15.72 29.59
C ASP A 392 18.47 14.21 29.54
N LEU A 393 19.48 13.83 28.80
CA LEU A 393 19.90 12.43 28.65
C LEU A 393 20.65 11.93 29.91
N GLN A 394 20.82 12.78 30.94
CA GLN A 394 21.49 12.50 32.21
C GLN A 394 22.99 12.17 32.09
N LYS A 395 23.46 11.97 30.89
CA LYS A 395 24.84 11.66 30.56
C LYS A 395 25.23 12.22 29.21
N LYS A 396 26.51 12.46 29.03
CA LYS A 396 27.08 12.83 27.73
C LYS A 396 26.87 11.67 26.74
N THR A 397 26.17 11.93 25.67
CA THR A 397 25.77 10.93 24.66
C THR A 397 26.18 11.41 23.26
N ARG A 398 26.75 10.53 22.45
CA ARG A 398 26.97 10.82 21.03
C ARG A 398 25.64 10.69 20.29
N LEU A 399 25.08 11.82 19.90
CA LEU A 399 23.80 11.89 19.16
C LEU A 399 24.07 11.64 17.69
N ARG A 400 23.38 10.67 17.12
CA ARG A 400 23.42 10.32 15.70
C ARG A 400 22.08 10.47 15.02
N LYS A 401 20.99 10.16 15.74
CA LYS A 401 19.62 10.20 15.22
C LYS A 401 18.66 10.62 16.33
N VAL A 402 17.63 11.35 15.94
CA VAL A 402 16.44 11.59 16.78
C VAL A 402 15.22 11.29 15.91
N MET A 403 14.21 10.64 16.46
CA MET A 403 12.97 10.41 15.75
C MET A 403 11.79 10.81 16.64
N LEU A 404 10.88 11.56 16.05
CA LEU A 404 9.60 11.92 16.65
C LEU A 404 8.50 11.17 15.92
N ARG A 405 7.60 10.57 16.66
CA ARG A 405 6.45 9.88 16.11
C ARG A 405 5.20 10.71 16.33
N MET A 406 4.52 11.06 15.23
CA MET A 406 3.40 11.99 15.22
C MET A 406 2.20 11.41 14.48
N LEU A 407 0.99 11.79 14.91
CA LEU A 407 -0.25 11.48 14.19
C LEU A 407 -0.63 12.67 13.30
N ASP A 408 -0.92 12.41 12.03
CA ASP A 408 -1.65 13.33 11.17
C ASP A 408 -3.07 12.79 10.96
N TYR A 409 -4.06 13.60 11.29
CA TYR A 409 -5.46 13.29 11.06
C TYR A 409 -6.29 14.56 10.96
N ASN A 410 -6.28 15.16 9.78
CA ASN A 410 -6.89 16.48 9.55
C ASN A 410 -8.40 16.52 9.81
N LEU A 411 -9.12 15.42 9.65
CA LEU A 411 -10.55 15.33 9.93
C LEU A 411 -10.87 15.61 11.41
N ASP A 412 -10.02 15.17 12.32
CA ASP A 412 -10.15 15.41 13.76
C ASP A 412 -9.42 16.70 14.21
N GLY A 413 -8.92 17.51 13.26
CA GLY A 413 -8.19 18.75 13.56
C GLY A 413 -6.79 18.51 14.11
N ILE A 414 -6.22 17.33 13.87
CA ILE A 414 -4.88 16.93 14.27
C ILE A 414 -3.97 17.04 13.05
N GLY A 415 -2.82 17.65 13.19
CA GLY A 415 -1.86 17.74 12.10
C GLY A 415 -0.44 17.91 12.60
N MET A 416 0.47 17.91 11.66
CA MET A 416 1.88 18.11 11.95
C MET A 416 2.25 19.60 11.89
N PRO A 417 3.23 20.05 12.69
CA PRO A 417 3.82 21.37 12.50
C PRO A 417 4.52 21.43 11.15
N LEU A 418 4.54 22.57 10.48
CA LEU A 418 5.23 22.71 9.18
C LEU A 418 6.73 22.42 9.28
N LYS A 419 7.34 22.80 10.39
CA LYS A 419 8.76 22.59 10.67
C LYS A 419 8.98 22.17 12.11
N VAL A 420 9.95 21.30 12.31
CA VAL A 420 10.46 20.95 13.64
C VAL A 420 11.95 21.26 13.69
N TYR A 421 12.33 21.95 14.75
CA TYR A 421 13.69 22.41 15.01
C TYR A 421 14.30 21.56 16.13
N LEU A 422 15.48 21.03 15.88
CA LEU A 422 16.28 20.31 16.87
C LEU A 422 17.49 21.14 17.27
N PHE A 423 17.61 21.43 18.55
CA PHE A 423 18.78 22.10 19.14
C PHE A 423 19.50 21.15 20.09
N THR A 424 20.79 21.35 20.24
CA THR A 424 21.66 20.53 21.10
C THR A 424 22.46 21.38 22.07
N SER A 425 22.78 20.82 23.24
CA SER A 425 23.58 21.47 24.27
C SER A 425 24.37 20.46 25.11
N LEU A 426 25.52 20.91 25.67
CA LEU A 426 26.28 20.14 26.64
C LEU A 426 25.95 20.51 28.10
N ASP A 427 25.56 21.75 28.32
CA ASP A 427 25.42 22.33 29.68
C ASP A 427 23.95 22.67 30.02
N GLY A 428 23.04 22.56 29.05
CA GLY A 428 21.61 22.89 29.19
C GLY A 428 21.32 24.40 29.23
N LYS A 429 22.32 25.25 28.96
CA LYS A 429 22.19 26.71 28.94
C LYS A 429 22.31 27.27 27.54
N GLU A 430 23.39 26.91 26.86
CA GLU A 430 23.65 27.34 25.50
C GLU A 430 23.20 26.23 24.52
N TYR A 431 22.22 26.56 23.69
CA TYR A 431 21.69 25.67 22.68
C TYR A 431 22.07 26.13 21.28
N ARG A 432 22.57 25.22 20.46
CA ARG A 432 22.80 25.46 19.03
C ARG A 432 21.82 24.68 18.16
N LEU A 433 21.41 25.25 17.07
CA LEU A 433 20.59 24.57 16.08
C LEU A 433 21.39 23.43 15.44
N ALA A 434 20.90 22.22 15.59
CA ALA A 434 21.52 21.01 15.02
C ALA A 434 20.86 20.61 13.70
N SER A 435 19.53 20.71 13.61
CA SER A 435 18.81 20.33 12.39
C SER A 435 17.42 20.97 12.33
N ILE A 436 16.92 21.10 11.12
CA ILE A 436 15.52 21.49 10.83
C ILE A 436 14.95 20.41 9.91
N LYS A 437 13.73 19.98 10.20
CA LYS A 437 12.95 19.09 9.32
C LYS A 437 11.64 19.72 8.95
N ASP A 438 11.34 19.72 7.66
CA ASP A 438 10.00 19.96 7.16
C ASP A 438 9.18 18.69 7.35
N THR A 439 7.93 18.82 7.78
CA THR A 439 7.02 17.68 7.86
C THR A 439 6.29 17.50 6.54
N PRO A 440 5.94 16.27 6.18
CA PRO A 440 5.12 16.02 5.01
C PRO A 440 3.76 16.73 5.15
N HIS A 441 3.34 17.40 4.11
CA HIS A 441 2.04 18.05 4.06
C HIS A 441 1.25 17.61 2.84
N PHE A 442 0.06 17.05 3.08
CA PHE A 442 -0.82 16.51 2.04
C PHE A 442 -2.19 17.18 2.13
N PRO A 443 -2.36 18.37 1.58
CA PRO A 443 -3.60 19.16 1.74
C PRO A 443 -4.84 18.48 1.14
N ASN A 444 -4.66 17.55 0.22
CA ASN A 444 -5.75 16.81 -0.42
C ASN A 444 -6.16 15.56 0.35
N ASN A 445 -5.36 15.13 1.31
CA ASN A 445 -5.63 13.93 2.09
C ASN A 445 -6.22 14.32 3.46
N ARG A 446 -7.49 14.68 3.48
CA ARG A 446 -8.16 15.20 4.68
C ARG A 446 -8.73 14.11 5.59
N HIS A 447 -8.86 12.88 5.08
CA HIS A 447 -9.70 11.87 5.71
C HIS A 447 -8.94 10.68 6.26
N ASP A 448 -7.67 10.52 5.87
CA ASP A 448 -6.85 9.42 6.35
C ASP A 448 -6.05 9.83 7.59
N ALA A 449 -6.01 8.94 8.58
CA ALA A 449 -5.08 9.03 9.69
C ALA A 449 -3.82 8.24 9.35
N TRP A 450 -2.65 8.79 9.63
CA TRP A 450 -1.38 8.06 9.53
C TRP A 450 -0.37 8.53 10.56
N ILE A 451 0.61 7.67 10.82
CA ILE A 451 1.72 7.99 11.69
C ILE A 451 2.92 8.42 10.86
N GLU A 452 3.46 9.59 11.17
CA GLU A 452 4.71 10.09 10.61
C GLU A 452 5.84 9.86 11.61
N ASN A 453 6.91 9.24 11.13
CA ASN A 453 8.16 9.07 11.86
C ASN A 453 9.15 10.12 11.36
N LEU A 454 9.15 11.30 11.96
CA LEU A 454 10.03 12.39 11.58
C LEU A 454 11.47 12.11 12.08
N LEU A 455 12.33 11.71 11.16
CA LEU A 455 13.70 11.31 11.48
C LEU A 455 14.71 12.45 11.25
N PHE A 456 15.40 12.86 12.28
CA PHE A 456 16.62 13.64 12.21
C PHE A 456 17.81 12.67 12.17
N ASP A 457 18.42 12.54 11.03
CA ASP A 457 19.62 11.73 10.76
C ASP A 457 20.82 12.63 10.44
N GLN A 458 21.97 12.04 10.22
CA GLN A 458 23.22 12.76 9.91
C GLN A 458 23.69 13.70 11.04
N LEU A 459 23.31 13.38 12.29
CA LEU A 459 23.84 14.04 13.47
C LEU A 459 25.11 13.31 13.89
N ASP A 460 26.12 14.05 14.33
CA ASP A 460 27.34 13.46 14.92
C ASP A 460 27.92 14.40 15.98
N GLU A 461 27.23 14.50 17.09
CA GLU A 461 27.54 15.43 18.16
C GLU A 461 27.52 14.73 19.50
N SER A 462 28.41 15.18 20.39
CA SER A 462 28.38 14.82 21.80
C SER A 462 27.56 15.81 22.59
N ILE A 463 26.44 15.37 23.13
CA ILE A 463 25.46 16.21 23.84
C ILE A 463 25.09 15.60 25.18
N ARG A 464 24.48 16.39 26.05
CA ARG A 464 23.67 15.90 27.18
C ARG A 464 22.23 16.34 27.07
N TYR A 465 22.00 17.53 26.53
CA TYR A 465 20.64 18.09 26.39
C TYR A 465 20.30 18.24 24.93
N MET A 466 19.03 18.01 24.61
CA MET A 466 18.46 18.39 23.34
C MET A 466 17.14 19.13 23.55
N LYS A 467 16.84 20.08 22.67
CA LYS A 467 15.60 20.83 22.68
C LYS A 467 14.89 20.63 21.34
N VAL A 468 13.61 20.30 21.40
CA VAL A 468 12.73 20.23 20.25
C VAL A 468 11.79 21.43 20.30
N ALA A 469 11.68 22.15 19.19
CA ALA A 469 10.81 23.31 19.09
C ALA A 469 9.97 23.25 17.80
N PHE A 470 8.71 23.66 17.88
CA PHE A 470 7.82 23.72 16.74
C PHE A 470 6.64 24.68 16.99
N GLU A 471 6.04 25.15 15.91
CA GLU A 471 4.78 25.91 15.95
C GLU A 471 3.64 25.04 15.44
N ALA A 472 2.62 24.86 16.27
CA ALA A 472 1.42 24.09 16.01
C ALA A 472 0.31 25.02 15.48
N SER A 473 -0.07 24.90 14.20
CA SER A 473 -1.20 25.60 13.60
C SER A 473 -2.55 24.97 13.94
N GLN A 474 -2.55 23.70 14.32
CA GLN A 474 -3.66 22.91 14.83
C GLN A 474 -3.14 22.01 15.97
N GLN A 475 -3.94 21.13 16.52
CA GLN A 475 -3.45 20.20 17.55
C GLN A 475 -2.36 19.29 16.96
N VAL A 476 -1.27 19.09 17.71
CA VAL A 476 -0.20 18.16 17.37
C VAL A 476 -0.20 17.02 18.37
N TYR A 477 -0.21 15.79 17.88
CA TYR A 477 -0.17 14.58 18.69
C TYR A 477 1.17 13.86 18.48
N MET A 478 1.88 13.60 19.59
CA MET A 478 3.11 12.80 19.62
C MET A 478 2.97 11.71 20.67
N ASP A 479 3.54 10.56 20.45
CA ASP A 479 3.51 9.47 21.43
C ASP A 479 4.90 9.07 21.93
N GLU A 480 5.93 9.22 21.12
CA GLU A 480 7.27 8.80 21.53
C GLU A 480 8.37 9.65 20.86
N LEU A 481 9.45 9.89 21.61
CA LEU A 481 10.68 10.51 21.15
C LEU A 481 11.83 9.52 21.33
N PHE A 482 12.45 9.13 20.23
CA PHE A 482 13.56 8.18 20.21
C PHE A 482 14.88 8.89 20.02
N VAL A 483 15.86 8.52 20.86
CA VAL A 483 17.23 8.99 20.75
C VAL A 483 18.12 7.84 20.29
N ASN A 484 18.86 8.05 19.20
CA ASN A 484 19.67 7.04 18.52
C ASN A 484 18.90 5.72 18.31
N PRO A 485 17.70 5.73 17.70
CA PRO A 485 16.97 4.50 17.49
C PRO A 485 17.84 3.52 16.69
N VAL A 486 17.97 2.30 17.20
CA VAL A 486 18.51 1.18 16.44
C VAL A 486 17.34 0.56 15.68
N ILE A 487 17.36 0.72 14.40
CA ILE A 487 16.38 0.14 13.50
C ILE A 487 16.97 -1.23 13.14
N LYS A 488 16.39 -2.29 13.70
CA LYS A 488 16.84 -3.67 13.46
C LYS A 488 16.23 -4.20 12.17
#